data_780485718b0435bd72edcfe0ce92df7a
#
_entry.id   780485718b0435bd72edcfe0ce92df7a
#
_cell.length_a   1.000
_cell.length_b   1.000
_cell.length_c   1.000
_cell.angle_alpha   90.00
_cell.angle_beta   90.00
_cell.angle_gamma   90.00
#
_symmetry.space_group_name_H-M   'P 1'
#
loop_
_entity.id
_entity.type
_entity.pdbx_description
1 polymer ?
#
loop_
_entity_poly.entity_id
_entity_poly.type
_entity_poly.pdbx_seq_one_letter_code
_entity_poly.pdbx_strand_id
1 'polypeptide(L)'
;MSPDTLRLSARLVALGVTVTVLQLAAISQIKIFGVNADLLPLVVMAVGLLCGSVTGACFGFGVGFFLDAALVQTLGLTSLVLVLAGYAAGRLRELRDPQGALVPLMAGAAATAIATVGYGVVEFLLGVDAPVSLLLVRQTLATIILNTLIAIPVLAVVRRWLSPVLPDDRRPRRRRAYATGGLSPLSRA
;
A
#
# COMPACT_ATOMS: atom_id res chain seq x y z
N MET A 1 20.79 11.74 -11.12
CA MET A 1 19.38 11.60 -10.72
C MET A 1 18.56 12.53 -11.59
N SER A 2 17.52 12.02 -12.25
CA SER A 2 16.64 12.87 -13.05
C SER A 2 15.82 13.80 -12.11
N PRO A 3 15.44 15.01 -12.57
CA PRO A 3 14.65 15.92 -11.74
C PRO A 3 13.31 15.30 -11.30
N ASP A 4 12.77 14.35 -12.04
CA ASP A 4 11.51 13.68 -11.74
C ASP A 4 11.67 12.65 -10.61
N THR A 5 12.81 11.94 -10.54
CA THR A 5 13.09 11.03 -9.42
C THR A 5 13.27 11.79 -8.11
N LEU A 6 13.90 12.98 -8.16
CA LEU A 6 14.06 13.82 -6.97
C LEU A 6 12.70 14.35 -6.46
N ARG A 7 11.83 14.75 -7.36
CA ARG A 7 10.47 15.19 -7.01
C ARG A 7 9.61 14.06 -6.44
N LEU A 8 9.74 12.85 -6.98
CA LEU A 8 9.04 11.68 -6.48
C LEU A 8 9.51 11.34 -5.07
N SER A 9 10.83 11.26 -4.85
CA SER A 9 11.38 10.94 -3.52
C SER A 9 10.99 11.99 -2.48
N ALA A 10 11.05 13.29 -2.81
CA ALA A 10 10.64 14.35 -1.90
C ALA A 10 9.15 14.24 -1.51
N ARG A 11 8.26 13.91 -2.46
CA ARG A 11 6.84 13.71 -2.17
C ARG A 11 6.57 12.46 -1.35
N LEU A 12 7.31 11.38 -1.59
CA LEU A 12 7.21 10.16 -0.79
C LEU A 12 7.66 10.42 0.65
N VAL A 13 8.77 11.12 0.85
CA VAL A 13 9.21 11.52 2.19
C VAL A 13 8.17 12.40 2.90
N ALA A 14 7.66 13.42 2.21
CA ALA A 14 6.62 14.27 2.77
C ALA A 14 5.35 13.49 3.13
N LEU A 15 4.92 12.56 2.26
CA LEU A 15 3.79 11.68 2.52
C LEU A 15 4.04 10.80 3.74
N GLY A 16 5.23 10.18 3.84
CA GLY A 16 5.61 9.32 4.95
C GLY A 16 5.58 10.06 6.29
N VAL A 17 6.22 11.22 6.36
CA VAL A 17 6.22 12.06 7.57
C VAL A 17 4.79 12.47 7.94
N THR A 18 4.01 12.96 6.98
CA THR A 18 2.64 13.43 7.23
C THR A 18 1.77 12.30 7.77
N VAL A 19 1.84 11.10 7.18
CA VAL A 19 1.01 9.95 7.59
C VAL A 19 1.45 9.43 8.96
N THR A 20 2.75 9.37 9.22
CA THR A 20 3.24 8.95 10.54
C THR A 20 2.81 9.92 11.64
N VAL A 21 2.94 11.23 11.40
CA VAL A 21 2.46 12.25 12.35
C VAL A 21 0.94 12.14 12.54
N LEU A 22 0.17 11.94 11.47
CA LEU A 22 -1.27 11.78 11.55
C LEU A 22 -1.66 10.52 12.32
N GLN A 23 -0.96 9.41 12.11
CA GLN A 23 -1.17 8.17 12.85
C GLN A 23 -0.92 8.38 14.34
N LEU A 24 0.18 9.03 14.72
CA LEU A 24 0.53 9.29 16.10
C LEU A 24 -0.43 10.27 16.79
N ALA A 25 -0.81 11.35 16.09
CA ALA A 25 -1.57 12.44 16.68
C ALA A 25 -3.07 12.18 16.76
N ALA A 26 -3.66 11.59 15.73
CA ALA A 26 -5.11 11.52 15.59
C ALA A 26 -5.66 10.09 15.62
N ILE A 27 -5.08 9.19 14.84
CA ILE A 27 -5.70 7.90 14.55
C ILE A 27 -5.49 6.90 15.68
N SER A 28 -4.35 6.96 16.37
CA SER A 28 -4.11 6.15 17.58
C SER A 28 -5.10 6.45 18.72
N GLN A 29 -5.72 7.63 18.70
CA GLN A 29 -6.68 8.06 19.73
C GLN A 29 -8.13 7.71 19.36
N ILE A 30 -8.42 7.47 18.08
CA ILE A 30 -9.79 7.21 17.61
C ILE A 30 -10.04 5.72 17.55
N LYS A 31 -10.81 5.21 18.50
CA LYS A 31 -11.32 3.83 18.48
C LYS A 31 -12.67 3.80 17.76
N ILE A 32 -12.71 3.25 16.56
CA ILE A 32 -13.94 3.01 15.80
C ILE A 32 -14.43 1.60 16.16
N PHE A 33 -15.56 1.49 16.86
CA PHE A 33 -16.10 0.21 17.35
C PHE A 33 -15.12 -0.60 18.25
N GLY A 34 -14.26 0.11 19.01
CA GLY A 34 -13.26 -0.53 19.86
C GLY A 34 -12.00 -1.03 19.12
N VAL A 35 -11.87 -0.72 17.84
CA VAL A 35 -10.76 -1.11 16.99
C VAL A 35 -10.02 0.14 16.53
N ASN A 36 -8.70 0.11 16.52
CA ASN A 36 -7.88 1.20 15.97
C ASN A 36 -7.72 1.01 14.47
N ALA A 37 -8.01 2.06 13.69
CA ALA A 37 -7.65 2.09 12.29
C ALA A 37 -6.12 2.23 12.18
N ASP A 38 -5.49 1.44 11.32
CA ASP A 38 -4.07 1.55 11.03
C ASP A 38 -3.88 2.03 9.59
N LEU A 39 -3.51 3.30 9.45
CA LEU A 39 -3.31 3.92 8.14
C LEU A 39 -1.97 3.56 7.50
N LEU A 40 -0.96 3.22 8.29
CA LEU A 40 0.38 2.99 7.79
C LEU A 40 0.45 1.85 6.77
N PRO A 41 -0.07 0.64 7.07
CA PRO A 41 -0.10 -0.44 6.09
C PRO A 41 -0.86 -0.06 4.82
N LEU A 42 -1.95 0.72 4.95
CA LEU A 42 -2.77 1.15 3.81
C LEU A 42 -2.05 2.14 2.90
N VAL A 43 -1.32 3.10 3.48
CA VAL A 43 -0.55 4.06 2.69
C VAL A 43 0.66 3.40 2.05
N VAL A 44 1.36 2.51 2.77
CA VAL A 44 2.46 1.71 2.21
C VAL A 44 1.96 0.83 1.06
N MET A 45 0.82 0.18 1.23
CA MET A 45 0.14 -0.57 0.18
C MET A 45 -0.18 0.32 -1.03
N ALA A 46 -0.73 1.52 -0.81
CA ALA A 46 -1.08 2.44 -1.88
C ALA A 46 0.16 2.89 -2.67
N VAL A 47 1.27 3.17 -1.99
CA VAL A 47 2.56 3.50 -2.65
C VAL A 47 3.08 2.28 -3.44
N GLY A 48 3.03 1.08 -2.88
CA GLY A 48 3.40 -0.16 -3.57
C GLY A 48 2.58 -0.37 -4.85
N LEU A 49 1.26 -0.21 -4.77
CA LEU A 49 0.35 -0.31 -5.93
C LEU A 49 0.59 0.77 -6.99
N LEU A 50 0.99 1.98 -6.61
CA LEU A 50 1.19 3.10 -7.53
C LEU A 50 2.59 3.14 -8.11
N CYS A 51 3.62 2.85 -7.32
CA CYS A 51 5.03 3.04 -7.68
C CYS A 51 5.80 1.72 -7.89
N GLY A 52 5.21 0.57 -7.56
CA GLY A 52 5.83 -0.76 -7.73
C GLY A 52 6.44 -1.33 -6.45
N SER A 53 6.88 -2.61 -6.55
CA SER A 53 7.29 -3.42 -5.39
C SER A 53 8.52 -2.86 -4.64
N VAL A 54 9.54 -2.45 -5.37
CA VAL A 54 10.78 -1.92 -4.76
C VAL A 54 10.53 -0.59 -4.06
N THR A 55 9.80 0.32 -4.72
CA THR A 55 9.47 1.64 -4.14
C THR A 55 8.57 1.49 -2.91
N GLY A 56 7.59 0.58 -2.98
CA GLY A 56 6.72 0.26 -1.85
C GLY A 56 7.48 -0.30 -0.65
N ALA A 57 8.43 -1.21 -0.89
CA ALA A 57 9.29 -1.77 0.14
C ALA A 57 10.20 -0.70 0.78
N CYS A 58 10.89 0.11 -0.03
CA CYS A 58 11.74 1.20 0.48
C CYS A 58 10.95 2.24 1.27
N PHE A 59 9.75 2.58 0.79
CA PHE A 59 8.85 3.49 1.50
C PHE A 59 8.39 2.89 2.83
N GLY A 60 7.98 1.61 2.84
CA GLY A 60 7.59 0.89 4.04
C GLY A 60 8.72 0.82 5.08
N PHE A 61 9.96 0.57 4.62
CA PHE A 61 11.14 0.62 5.49
C PHE A 61 11.30 1.99 6.14
N GLY A 62 11.30 3.05 5.35
CA GLY A 62 11.53 4.41 5.86
C GLY A 62 10.45 4.85 6.85
N VAL A 63 9.18 4.60 6.53
CA VAL A 63 8.03 4.95 7.40
C VAL A 63 8.04 4.13 8.68
N GLY A 64 8.31 2.82 8.57
CA GLY A 64 8.41 1.94 9.74
C GLY A 64 9.55 2.32 10.68
N PHE A 65 10.73 2.60 10.11
CA PHE A 65 11.88 3.05 10.90
C PHE A 65 11.60 4.38 11.62
N PHE A 66 10.96 5.31 10.93
CA PHE A 66 10.57 6.58 11.52
C PHE A 66 9.55 6.42 12.65
N LEU A 67 8.59 5.51 12.49
CA LEU A 67 7.59 5.20 13.53
C LEU A 67 8.25 4.54 14.76
N ASP A 68 9.09 3.53 14.54
CA ASP A 68 9.80 2.84 15.63
C ASP A 68 10.66 3.81 16.43
N ALA A 69 11.36 4.72 15.74
CA ALA A 69 12.16 5.77 16.37
C ALA A 69 11.31 6.77 17.16
N ALA A 70 10.14 7.15 16.61
CA ALA A 70 9.22 8.10 17.25
C ALA A 70 8.55 7.52 18.51
N LEU A 71 8.27 6.23 18.53
CA LEU A 71 7.65 5.54 19.66
C LEU A 71 8.66 4.96 20.66
N VAL A 72 9.97 5.10 20.38
CA VAL A 72 11.06 4.53 21.21
C VAL A 72 10.86 3.02 21.43
N GLN A 73 10.37 2.33 20.39
CA GLN A 73 10.16 0.89 20.39
C GLN A 73 11.38 0.13 19.84
N THR A 74 11.29 -1.20 19.76
CA THR A 74 12.32 -2.02 19.14
C THR A 74 12.51 -1.61 17.67
N LEU A 75 13.62 -0.95 17.37
CA LEU A 75 13.91 -0.44 16.03
C LEU A 75 13.93 -1.57 14.99
N GLY A 76 13.22 -1.36 13.90
CA GLY A 76 13.20 -2.27 12.76
C GLY A 76 12.02 -3.24 12.72
N LEU A 77 11.28 -3.40 13.81
CA LEU A 77 10.12 -4.30 13.88
C LEU A 77 9.03 -3.85 12.90
N THR A 78 8.59 -2.62 13.03
CA THR A 78 7.59 -2.03 12.12
C THR A 78 8.12 -1.94 10.69
N SER A 79 9.43 -1.60 10.54
CA SER A 79 10.07 -1.55 9.23
C SER A 79 9.99 -2.87 8.49
N LEU A 80 10.31 -3.99 9.15
CA LEU A 80 10.29 -5.33 8.55
C LEU A 80 8.88 -5.68 8.04
N VAL A 81 7.88 -5.45 8.88
CA VAL A 81 6.48 -5.75 8.56
C VAL A 81 5.97 -4.89 7.40
N LEU A 82 6.26 -3.58 7.43
CA LEU A 82 5.83 -2.66 6.38
C LEU A 82 6.57 -2.86 5.05
N VAL A 83 7.83 -3.30 5.08
CA VAL A 83 8.56 -3.74 3.87
C VAL A 83 7.82 -4.87 3.18
N LEU A 84 7.42 -5.90 3.94
CA LEU A 84 6.70 -7.04 3.40
C LEU A 84 5.35 -6.62 2.81
N ALA A 85 4.59 -5.77 3.52
CA ALA A 85 3.31 -5.24 3.05
C ALA A 85 3.46 -4.41 1.76
N GLY A 86 4.44 -3.52 1.70
CA GLY A 86 4.72 -2.68 0.54
C GLY A 86 5.20 -3.47 -0.67
N TYR A 87 6.09 -4.44 -0.45
CA TYR A 87 6.56 -5.34 -1.50
C TYR A 87 5.42 -6.20 -2.06
N ALA A 88 4.63 -6.83 -1.19
CA ALA A 88 3.51 -7.68 -1.59
C ALA A 88 2.46 -6.89 -2.40
N ALA A 89 2.13 -5.68 -1.98
CA ALA A 89 1.22 -4.80 -2.70
C ALA A 89 1.75 -4.43 -4.10
N GLY A 90 3.04 -4.10 -4.21
CA GLY A 90 3.67 -3.81 -5.50
C GLY A 90 3.72 -5.02 -6.43
N ARG A 91 3.98 -6.21 -5.90
CA ARG A 91 3.92 -7.47 -6.68
C ARG A 91 2.50 -7.76 -7.17
N LEU A 92 1.49 -7.46 -6.37
CA LEU A 92 0.10 -7.61 -6.80
C LEU A 92 -0.23 -6.72 -8.01
N ARG A 93 0.31 -5.48 -8.06
CA ARG A 93 0.23 -4.61 -9.24
C ARG A 93 0.88 -5.23 -10.48
N GLU A 94 2.06 -5.83 -10.30
CA GLU A 94 2.80 -6.44 -11.42
C GLU A 94 2.06 -7.64 -12.02
N LEU A 95 1.30 -8.37 -11.20
CA LEU A 95 0.55 -9.57 -11.59
C LEU A 95 -0.86 -9.27 -12.12
N ARG A 96 -1.46 -8.17 -11.68
CA ARG A 96 -2.85 -7.81 -12.06
C ARG A 96 -2.94 -6.34 -12.42
N ASP A 97 -3.75 -6.03 -13.44
CA ASP A 97 -4.02 -4.65 -13.83
C ASP A 97 -4.90 -3.96 -12.76
N PRO A 98 -4.45 -2.86 -12.13
CA PRO A 98 -5.12 -2.22 -11.00
C PRO A 98 -6.40 -1.45 -11.37
N GLN A 99 -6.99 -1.70 -12.55
CA GLN A 99 -8.16 -0.95 -13.05
C GLN A 99 -9.49 -1.32 -12.35
N GLY A 100 -9.53 -2.38 -11.53
CA GLY A 100 -10.72 -2.81 -10.80
C GLY A 100 -10.68 -2.41 -9.33
N ALA A 101 -11.83 -2.11 -8.72
CA ALA A 101 -11.96 -1.85 -7.28
C ALA A 101 -11.56 -3.06 -6.41
N LEU A 102 -11.57 -4.27 -6.96
CA LEU A 102 -11.19 -5.50 -6.26
C LEU A 102 -9.70 -5.52 -5.90
N VAL A 103 -8.82 -4.99 -6.76
CA VAL A 103 -7.36 -5.01 -6.50
C VAL A 103 -6.99 -4.19 -5.26
N PRO A 104 -7.43 -2.93 -5.08
CA PRO A 104 -7.16 -2.18 -3.86
C PRO A 104 -7.79 -2.79 -2.61
N LEU A 105 -8.98 -3.39 -2.71
CA LEU A 105 -9.61 -4.08 -1.58
C LEU A 105 -8.79 -5.30 -1.13
N MET A 106 -8.42 -6.16 -2.07
CA MET A 106 -7.58 -7.34 -1.77
C MET A 106 -6.20 -6.92 -1.25
N ALA A 107 -5.60 -5.89 -1.84
CA ALA A 107 -4.32 -5.37 -1.40
C ALA A 107 -4.41 -4.76 0.00
N GLY A 108 -5.49 -4.04 0.32
CA GLY A 108 -5.74 -3.48 1.65
C GLY A 108 -5.91 -4.56 2.71
N ALA A 109 -6.72 -5.59 2.41
CA ALA A 109 -6.88 -6.74 3.29
C ALA A 109 -5.56 -7.48 3.51
N ALA A 110 -4.81 -7.75 2.43
CA ALA A 110 -3.53 -8.43 2.50
C ALA A 110 -2.47 -7.61 3.26
N ALA A 111 -2.36 -6.31 2.99
CA ALA A 111 -1.42 -5.43 3.70
C ALA A 111 -1.72 -5.35 5.19
N THR A 112 -3.00 -5.23 5.57
CA THR A 112 -3.41 -5.23 6.98
C THR A 112 -3.19 -6.60 7.64
N ALA A 113 -3.50 -7.70 6.94
CA ALA A 113 -3.25 -9.05 7.45
C ALA A 113 -1.74 -9.29 7.64
N ILE A 114 -0.90 -8.91 6.68
CA ILE A 114 0.57 -8.98 6.80
C ILE A 114 1.05 -8.15 7.98
N ALA A 115 0.50 -6.95 8.16
CA ALA A 115 0.87 -6.09 9.28
C ALA A 115 0.47 -6.72 10.61
N THR A 116 -0.79 -7.06 10.81
CA THR A 116 -1.29 -7.58 12.10
C THR A 116 -0.68 -8.93 12.46
N VAL A 117 -0.60 -9.87 11.50
CA VAL A 117 0.04 -11.18 11.71
C VAL A 117 1.55 -11.02 11.87
N GLY A 118 2.17 -10.17 11.05
CA GLY A 118 3.60 -9.90 11.11
C GLY A 118 4.02 -9.35 12.47
N TYR A 119 3.28 -8.40 13.02
CA TYR A 119 3.52 -7.91 14.38
C TYR A 119 3.40 -9.03 15.42
N GLY A 120 2.32 -9.81 15.38
CA GLY A 120 2.12 -10.92 16.31
C GLY A 120 3.22 -11.98 16.24
N VAL A 121 3.71 -12.30 15.06
CA VAL A 121 4.82 -13.24 14.86
C VAL A 121 6.11 -12.68 15.47
N VAL A 122 6.43 -11.42 15.20
CA VAL A 122 7.66 -10.81 15.72
C VAL A 122 7.59 -10.66 17.24
N GLU A 123 6.47 -10.25 17.82
CA GLU A 123 6.26 -10.20 19.28
C GLU A 123 6.44 -11.58 19.92
N PHE A 124 5.89 -12.62 19.31
CA PHE A 124 6.07 -14.00 19.75
C PHE A 124 7.55 -14.42 19.71
N LEU A 125 8.27 -14.09 18.64
CA LEU A 125 9.70 -14.39 18.51
C LEU A 125 10.57 -13.63 19.52
N LEU A 126 10.13 -12.45 19.95
CA LEU A 126 10.79 -11.65 20.98
C LEU A 126 10.46 -12.10 22.40
N GLY A 127 9.65 -13.16 22.57
CA GLY A 127 9.28 -13.69 23.87
C GLY A 127 8.32 -12.77 24.65
N VAL A 128 7.64 -11.88 23.97
CA VAL A 128 6.55 -11.08 24.55
C VAL A 128 5.35 -12.01 24.69
N ASP A 129 4.99 -12.38 25.92
CA ASP A 129 3.82 -13.22 26.22
C ASP A 129 2.53 -12.48 25.80
N ALA A 130 2.14 -12.61 24.56
CA ALA A 130 0.82 -12.22 24.09
C ALA A 130 -0.10 -13.45 24.16
N PRO A 131 -0.97 -13.59 25.17
CA PRO A 131 -1.91 -14.70 25.20
C PRO A 131 -2.83 -14.61 23.99
N VAL A 132 -2.76 -15.62 23.12
CA VAL A 132 -3.68 -15.71 21.97
C VAL A 132 -5.08 -15.93 22.53
N SER A 133 -5.81 -14.84 22.71
CA SER A 133 -7.19 -14.88 23.18
C SER A 133 -8.17 -14.75 22.02
N LEU A 134 -9.35 -15.31 22.18
CA LEU A 134 -10.44 -15.16 21.21
C LEU A 134 -10.76 -13.67 20.93
N LEU A 135 -10.51 -12.81 21.92
CA LEU A 135 -10.68 -11.37 21.81
C LEU A 135 -9.68 -10.75 20.81
N LEU A 136 -8.41 -11.20 20.83
CA LEU A 136 -7.39 -10.74 19.87
C LEU A 136 -7.76 -11.14 18.44
N VAL A 137 -8.21 -12.37 18.23
CA VAL A 137 -8.64 -12.82 16.90
C VAL A 137 -9.81 -11.97 16.39
N ARG A 138 -10.80 -11.72 17.23
CA ARG A 138 -11.94 -10.86 16.88
C ARG A 138 -11.49 -9.43 16.54
N GLN A 139 -10.60 -8.88 17.34
CA GLN A 139 -10.06 -7.53 17.12
C GLN A 139 -9.27 -7.45 15.80
N THR A 140 -8.40 -8.41 15.52
CA THR A 140 -7.64 -8.51 14.27
C THR A 140 -8.56 -8.59 13.04
N LEU A 141 -9.58 -9.44 13.09
CA LEU A 141 -10.56 -9.54 12.01
C LEU A 141 -11.31 -8.23 11.79
N ALA A 142 -11.74 -7.58 12.88
CA ALA A 142 -12.40 -6.28 12.78
C ALA A 142 -11.49 -5.19 12.21
N THR A 143 -10.21 -5.17 12.59
CA THR A 143 -9.20 -4.26 12.01
C THR A 143 -9.02 -4.51 10.50
N ILE A 144 -8.92 -5.76 10.07
CA ILE A 144 -8.79 -6.11 8.65
C ILE A 144 -10.01 -5.64 7.85
N ILE A 145 -11.22 -5.87 8.37
CA ILE A 145 -12.47 -5.44 7.71
C ILE A 145 -12.52 -3.91 7.61
N LEU A 146 -12.26 -3.21 8.72
CA LEU A 146 -12.27 -1.75 8.77
C LEU A 146 -11.25 -1.15 7.80
N ASN A 147 -10.01 -1.62 7.84
CA ASN A 147 -8.95 -1.15 6.96
C ASN A 147 -9.20 -1.48 5.49
N THR A 148 -9.79 -2.64 5.20
CA THR A 148 -10.19 -2.99 3.82
C THR A 148 -11.19 -1.98 3.26
N LEU A 149 -12.15 -1.56 4.06
CA LEU A 149 -13.15 -0.56 3.67
C LEU A 149 -12.50 0.82 3.41
N ILE A 150 -11.53 1.18 4.26
CA ILE A 150 -10.80 2.46 4.16
C ILE A 150 -9.71 2.42 3.06
N ALA A 151 -9.34 1.25 2.55
CA ALA A 151 -8.29 1.10 1.55
C ALA A 151 -8.56 1.90 0.25
N ILE A 152 -9.82 1.94 -0.21
CA ILE A 152 -10.19 2.66 -1.43
C ILE A 152 -9.99 4.18 -1.28
N PRO A 153 -10.57 4.86 -0.27
CA PRO A 153 -10.35 6.28 -0.09
C PRO A 153 -8.88 6.62 0.18
N VAL A 154 -8.15 5.79 0.93
CA VAL A 154 -6.71 6.00 1.16
C VAL A 154 -5.95 5.94 -0.18
N LEU A 155 -6.20 4.93 -1.00
CA LEU A 155 -5.58 4.84 -2.33
C LEU A 155 -5.93 6.06 -3.20
N ALA A 156 -7.17 6.54 -3.17
CA ALA A 156 -7.58 7.72 -3.93
C ALA A 156 -6.84 8.99 -3.48
N VAL A 157 -6.67 9.18 -2.18
CA VAL A 157 -5.92 10.32 -1.61
C VAL A 157 -4.45 10.23 -1.99
N VAL A 158 -3.80 9.08 -1.79
CA VAL A 158 -2.38 8.88 -2.13
C VAL A 158 -2.16 9.05 -3.63
N ARG A 159 -3.05 8.50 -4.46
CA ARG A 159 -3.01 8.69 -5.93
C ARG A 159 -3.11 10.16 -6.31
N ARG A 160 -4.03 10.92 -5.69
CA ARG A 160 -4.18 12.36 -5.93
C ARG A 160 -2.91 13.13 -5.54
N TRP A 161 -2.28 12.76 -4.42
CA TRP A 161 -1.04 13.37 -3.95
C TRP A 161 0.14 13.11 -4.89
N LEU A 162 0.26 11.89 -5.39
CA LEU A 162 1.35 11.46 -6.26
C LEU A 162 1.09 11.75 -7.76
N SER A 163 -0.16 12.04 -8.16
CA SER A 163 -0.55 12.20 -9.56
C SER A 163 0.34 13.13 -10.40
N PRO A 164 0.92 14.24 -9.87
CA PRO A 164 1.76 15.12 -10.70
C PRO A 164 3.16 14.57 -11.01
N VAL A 165 3.56 13.45 -10.38
CA VAL A 165 4.91 12.86 -10.50
C VAL A 165 4.85 11.41 -10.96
N LEU A 166 3.66 10.79 -10.91
CA LEU A 166 3.48 9.46 -11.50
C LEU A 166 3.63 9.55 -13.01
N PRO A 167 4.46 8.67 -13.62
CA PRO A 167 4.48 8.52 -15.06
C PRO A 167 3.04 8.29 -15.54
N ASP A 168 2.65 9.04 -16.55
CA ASP A 168 1.33 8.89 -17.16
C ASP A 168 1.28 7.46 -17.77
N ASP A 169 0.70 6.52 -17.03
CA ASP A 169 0.45 5.15 -17.51
C ASP A 169 -0.66 5.19 -18.59
N ARG A 170 -0.49 6.10 -19.55
CA ARG A 170 -1.15 6.02 -20.83
C ARG A 170 -0.50 4.87 -21.60
N ARG A 171 -0.70 3.63 -21.13
CA ARG A 171 -0.60 2.52 -22.06
C ARG A 171 -1.51 2.88 -23.22
N PRO A 172 -0.98 3.03 -24.44
CA PRO A 172 -1.84 3.27 -25.58
C PRO A 172 -2.85 2.13 -25.52
N ARG A 173 -4.15 2.46 -25.31
CA ARG A 173 -5.20 1.51 -25.59
C ARG A 173 -4.83 0.96 -26.95
N ARG A 174 -4.35 -0.27 -27.00
CA ARG A 174 -4.30 -1.01 -28.24
C ARG A 174 -5.73 -0.97 -28.76
N ARG A 175 -6.04 0.08 -29.52
CA ARG A 175 -7.10 -0.03 -30.50
C ARG A 175 -6.71 -1.29 -31.24
N ARG A 176 -7.43 -2.36 -30.99
CA ARG A 176 -7.56 -3.42 -31.97
C ARG A 176 -8.07 -2.68 -33.20
N ALA A 177 -7.14 -2.21 -33.99
CA ALA A 177 -7.42 -1.99 -35.39
C ALA A 177 -7.78 -3.40 -35.86
N TYR A 178 -9.07 -3.68 -35.86
CA TYR A 178 -9.59 -4.69 -36.75
C TYR A 178 -9.13 -4.19 -38.09
N ALA A 179 -8.03 -4.75 -38.59
CA ALA A 179 -7.69 -4.69 -39.97
C ALA A 179 -8.89 -5.37 -40.65
N THR A 180 -9.90 -4.58 -40.97
CA THR A 180 -10.83 -4.90 -42.02
C THR A 180 -9.93 -5.09 -43.23
N GLY A 181 -9.64 -6.35 -43.53
CA GLY A 181 -8.97 -6.74 -44.72
C GLY A 181 -9.72 -6.17 -45.91
N GLY A 182 -9.28 -4.99 -46.35
CA GLY A 182 -9.69 -4.47 -47.61
C GLY A 182 -9.23 -5.47 -48.67
N LEU A 183 -10.15 -6.25 -49.15
CA LEU A 183 -10.00 -6.96 -50.41
C LEU A 183 -9.68 -5.90 -51.46
N SER A 184 -8.40 -5.80 -51.82
CA SER A 184 -8.01 -5.04 -53.00
C SER A 184 -8.70 -5.66 -54.20
N PRO A 185 -9.52 -4.92 -54.93
CA PRO A 185 -10.05 -5.43 -56.16
C PRO A 185 -8.90 -5.60 -57.15
N LEU A 186 -8.60 -6.84 -57.53
CA LEU A 186 -7.73 -7.15 -58.65
C LEU A 186 -8.22 -6.38 -59.84
N SER A 187 -7.47 -5.38 -60.24
CA SER A 187 -7.69 -4.65 -61.48
C SER A 187 -7.55 -5.65 -62.63
N ARG A 188 -8.63 -5.77 -63.40
CA ARG A 188 -8.64 -6.39 -64.72
C ARG A 188 -7.85 -5.49 -65.65
N ALA A 189 -6.90 -6.03 -66.33
CA ALA A 189 -6.53 -5.72 -67.70
C ALA A 189 -5.82 -6.92 -68.33
#